data_4c6d9ec04b9d4c9c37eae103ca912328
#
_entry.id   4c6d9ec04b9d4c9c37eae103ca912328
#
_cell.length_a   1.000
_cell.length_b   1.000
_cell.length_c   1.000
_cell.angle_alpha   90.00
_cell.angle_beta   90.00
_cell.angle_gamma   90.00
#
_symmetry.space_group_name_H-M   'P 1'
#
loop_
_entity.id
_entity.type
_entity.pdbx_description
1 polymer ?
#
loop_
_entity_poly.entity_id
_entity_poly.type
_entity_poly.pdbx_seq_one_letter_code
_entity_poly.pdbx_strand_id
1 'polypeptide(L)'
;MNDDDDNERTQLLGQGDQNGHDGTDGNKETQPSSKTRTVVWGVLTLLFVLGLVPLLAFQNKLPEELFPWLGRLPSDPMLAALSILDKAPVIDGHIDLPILTRFLYKNNVTAIDLNSPMPAHVDIPRLREGKVGGFFWSVYVGCADPQEEGKDFINATWRVRDTLEQIDVARLLIDKYPETFHYAATSEDVKTAIRSGKIASLLGVEGGHQLGNSLAVLRQYHALGVRYMTLTHTCHNAFADSCGMAPGKKPLHHGLSTFGRSLIEEMNRLGVLVDLSHTSDDTARQALQYSKAPVIWSHSSARAVHDVPRNVPDDILALIGSGRGQNDAVVMVNFAPAFVAKPDEANVEAVANHVDHIAQIAGKEHVGIGSDFDGIGDTPKGLEDVSKYPALIAELYKRGWNKYELAGLTGANFLRVFEGAERVARDIQISGRRPNFDLYKKRPDL
;
A
#
# COMPACT_ATOMS: atom_id res chain seq x y z
N MET A 1 4.28 63.04 -15.69
CA MET A 1 2.96 63.55 -15.36
C MET A 1 2.53 62.69 -14.19
N ASN A 2 2.98 63.22 -13.15
CA ASN A 2 2.34 63.74 -11.92
C ASN A 2 1.69 62.60 -11.13
N ASP A 3 2.27 62.23 -10.07
CA ASP A 3 2.51 62.86 -8.74
C ASP A 3 1.34 62.61 -7.81
N ASP A 4 1.77 62.12 -6.65
CA ASP A 4 1.42 62.52 -5.29
C ASP A 4 0.17 61.85 -4.70
N ASP A 5 0.08 61.43 -3.47
CA ASP A 5 0.73 61.77 -2.18
C ASP A 5 0.41 60.65 -1.17
N ASP A 6 1.30 60.21 -0.43
CA ASP A 6 1.79 60.48 0.91
C ASP A 6 0.80 60.58 2.10
N ASN A 7 1.11 59.78 3.11
CA ASN A 7 1.17 60.10 4.54
C ASN A 7 -0.12 60.31 5.34
N GLU A 8 -0.29 59.56 6.41
CA GLU A 8 -0.25 60.12 7.76
C GLU A 8 -0.17 59.02 8.86
N ARG A 9 0.97 59.04 9.50
CA ARG A 9 1.13 58.67 10.91
C ARG A 9 0.73 59.88 11.74
N THR A 10 0.13 59.66 12.92
CA THR A 10 0.69 60.25 14.16
C THR A 10 -0.36 60.21 15.31
N GLN A 11 0.04 59.57 16.38
CA GLN A 11 -0.09 59.93 17.79
C GLN A 11 -1.20 60.90 18.22
N LEU A 12 -1.85 60.58 19.31
CA LEU A 12 -1.98 61.52 20.44
C LEU A 12 -2.25 60.79 21.77
N LEU A 13 -1.31 60.99 22.67
CA LEU A 13 -1.41 60.86 24.13
C LEU A 13 -2.13 62.10 24.69
N GLY A 14 -2.79 61.96 25.81
CA GLY A 14 -3.09 63.14 26.65
C GLY A 14 -4.28 62.96 27.60
N GLN A 15 -4.01 62.48 28.77
CA GLN A 15 -4.32 63.03 30.11
C GLN A 15 -5.70 63.65 30.37
N GLY A 16 -6.32 63.17 31.48
CA GLY A 16 -6.66 64.09 32.57
C GLY A 16 -8.11 64.00 33.06
N ASP A 17 -8.22 63.58 34.25
CA ASP A 17 -8.93 64.01 35.45
C ASP A 17 -10.39 63.62 35.75
N GLN A 18 -10.44 62.86 36.81
CA GLN A 18 -11.21 62.99 38.10
C GLN A 18 -12.75 63.13 38.10
N ASN A 19 -13.25 62.31 38.92
CA ASN A 19 -14.34 62.42 39.92
C ASN A 19 -15.65 61.68 39.66
N GLY A 20 -15.94 60.80 40.59
CA GLY A 20 -17.23 60.81 41.31
C GLY A 20 -18.00 59.46 41.33
N HIS A 21 -17.85 58.81 42.47
CA HIS A 21 -18.88 58.10 43.27
C HIS A 21 -19.91 57.19 42.59
N ASP A 22 -19.98 55.98 42.94
CA ASP A 22 -20.76 55.23 43.92
C ASP A 22 -21.11 53.79 43.42
N GLY A 23 -20.82 52.88 44.28
CA GLY A 23 -21.46 51.68 44.71
C GLY A 23 -22.08 50.72 43.69
N THR A 24 -21.52 49.49 43.61
CA THR A 24 -22.28 48.30 43.93
C THR A 24 -21.37 47.05 43.87
N ASP A 25 -21.62 46.14 44.79
CA ASP A 25 -21.10 44.81 45.02
C ASP A 25 -20.52 44.07 43.79
N GLY A 26 -19.21 43.86 43.78
CA GLY A 26 -18.52 42.92 42.89
C GLY A 26 -18.02 41.74 43.70
N ASN A 27 -18.61 40.60 43.49
CA ASN A 27 -18.19 39.27 43.93
C ASN A 27 -16.68 39.08 43.73
N LYS A 28 -15.88 39.19 44.76
CA LYS A 28 -14.47 38.79 44.75
C LYS A 28 -14.40 37.28 44.69
N GLU A 29 -14.22 36.70 43.49
CA GLU A 29 -13.66 35.37 43.38
C GLU A 29 -12.30 35.36 44.09
N THR A 30 -12.26 34.78 45.25
CA THR A 30 -11.03 34.57 46.00
C THR A 30 -10.20 33.51 45.30
N GLN A 31 -9.17 33.92 44.55
CA GLN A 31 -8.17 32.98 44.06
C GLN A 31 -7.57 32.22 45.25
N PRO A 32 -7.52 30.90 45.20
CA PRO A 32 -6.97 30.10 46.29
C PRO A 32 -5.51 30.46 46.51
N SER A 33 -5.13 30.64 47.80
CA SER A 33 -3.78 31.01 48.19
C SER A 33 -2.73 30.04 47.62
N SER A 34 -1.52 30.52 47.38
CA SER A 34 -0.43 29.68 46.81
C SER A 34 -0.21 28.39 47.63
N LYS A 35 -0.39 28.42 48.91
CA LYS A 35 -0.34 27.25 49.81
C LYS A 35 -1.45 26.24 49.53
N THR A 36 -2.67 26.69 49.25
CA THR A 36 -3.79 25.81 48.92
C THR A 36 -3.55 25.12 47.58
N ARG A 37 -3.01 25.82 46.56
CA ARG A 37 -2.60 25.23 45.29
C ARG A 37 -1.53 24.17 45.45
N THR A 38 -0.48 24.43 46.25
CA THR A 38 0.60 23.47 46.52
C THR A 38 0.07 22.20 47.20
N VAL A 39 -0.83 22.35 48.18
CA VAL A 39 -1.46 21.20 48.86
C VAL A 39 -2.33 20.39 47.89
N VAL A 40 -3.15 21.05 47.09
CA VAL A 40 -4.00 20.36 46.09
C VAL A 40 -3.17 19.59 45.07
N TRP A 41 -2.11 20.22 44.53
CA TRP A 41 -1.18 19.53 43.61
C TRP A 41 -0.44 18.38 44.31
N GLY A 42 -0.02 18.53 45.55
CA GLY A 42 0.61 17.47 46.34
C GLY A 42 -0.33 16.28 46.57
N VAL A 43 -1.60 16.53 46.90
CA VAL A 43 -2.61 15.46 47.04
C VAL A 43 -2.91 14.78 45.73
N LEU A 44 -3.06 15.54 44.62
CA LEU A 44 -3.30 14.97 43.31
C LEU A 44 -2.12 14.13 42.85
N THR A 45 -0.88 14.58 43.05
CA THR A 45 0.34 13.81 42.76
C THR A 45 0.41 12.54 43.59
N LEU A 46 0.10 12.62 44.88
CA LEU A 46 0.08 11.46 45.77
C LEU A 46 -0.99 10.44 45.33
N LEU A 47 -2.19 10.88 44.99
CA LEU A 47 -3.28 10.03 44.51
C LEU A 47 -2.89 9.38 43.14
N PHE A 48 -2.25 10.16 42.28
CA PHE A 48 -1.73 9.64 41.00
C PHE A 48 -0.65 8.56 41.22
N VAL A 49 0.31 8.80 42.10
CA VAL A 49 1.35 7.83 42.43
C VAL A 49 0.78 6.59 43.12
N LEU A 50 -0.12 6.76 44.09
CA LEU A 50 -0.81 5.66 44.80
C LEU A 50 -1.68 4.84 43.88
N GLY A 51 -2.24 5.42 42.80
CA GLY A 51 -2.98 4.70 41.75
C GLY A 51 -2.06 4.03 40.72
N LEU A 52 -1.02 4.73 40.28
CA LEU A 52 -0.13 4.26 39.22
C LEU A 52 0.84 3.15 39.66
N VAL A 53 1.40 3.25 40.90
CA VAL A 53 2.35 2.28 41.41
C VAL A 53 1.74 0.87 41.59
N PRO A 54 0.55 0.69 42.22
CA PRO A 54 -0.13 -0.61 42.22
C PRO A 54 -0.49 -1.11 40.79
N LEU A 55 -0.97 -0.22 39.94
CA LEU A 55 -1.31 -0.56 38.57
C LEU A 55 -0.09 -1.14 37.83
N LEU A 56 1.07 -0.51 38.01
CA LEU A 56 2.33 -1.00 37.42
C LEU A 56 2.85 -2.28 38.10
N ALA A 57 2.70 -2.38 39.45
CA ALA A 57 3.16 -3.55 40.19
C ALA A 57 2.31 -4.80 39.97
N PHE A 58 1.00 -4.61 39.78
CA PHE A 58 0.04 -5.72 39.56
C PHE A 58 -0.42 -5.86 38.13
N GLN A 59 0.18 -5.16 37.19
CA GLN A 59 -0.20 -5.17 35.78
C GLN A 59 -0.27 -6.59 35.16
N ASN A 60 0.52 -7.54 35.64
CA ASN A 60 0.50 -8.93 35.19
C ASN A 60 -0.60 -9.79 35.84
N LYS A 61 -1.37 -9.25 36.77
CA LYS A 61 -2.49 -9.90 37.44
C LYS A 61 -3.86 -9.28 37.10
N LEU A 62 -3.85 -8.27 36.21
CA LEU A 62 -5.09 -7.65 35.75
C LEU A 62 -5.83 -8.61 34.79
N PRO A 63 -7.18 -8.65 34.83
CA PRO A 63 -7.96 -9.38 33.84
C PRO A 63 -7.63 -8.92 32.42
N GLU A 64 -7.54 -9.86 31.47
CA GLU A 64 -7.20 -9.58 30.07
C GLU A 64 -8.17 -8.57 29.39
N GLU A 65 -9.40 -8.50 29.87
CA GLU A 65 -10.44 -7.53 29.44
C GLU A 65 -10.01 -6.06 29.62
N LEU A 66 -9.08 -5.79 30.56
CA LEU A 66 -8.53 -4.45 30.79
C LEU A 66 -7.30 -4.14 29.94
N PHE A 67 -6.71 -5.12 29.25
CA PHE A 67 -5.50 -4.95 28.46
C PHE A 67 -5.63 -3.92 27.32
N PRO A 68 -6.75 -3.86 26.57
CA PRO A 68 -6.94 -2.83 25.54
C PRO A 68 -6.85 -1.40 26.07
N TRP A 69 -7.39 -1.15 27.29
CA TRP A 69 -7.34 0.16 27.97
C TRP A 69 -5.92 0.53 28.40
N LEU A 70 -5.10 -0.47 28.71
CA LEU A 70 -3.68 -0.28 29.06
C LEU A 70 -2.75 -0.28 27.83
N GLY A 71 -3.30 -0.39 26.63
CA GLY A 71 -2.54 -0.49 25.38
C GLY A 71 -1.77 -1.82 25.25
N ARG A 72 -2.12 -2.85 26.03
CA ARG A 72 -1.58 -4.20 25.95
C ARG A 72 -2.42 -5.07 25.01
N LEU A 73 -1.76 -6.01 24.35
CA LEU A 73 -2.44 -7.02 23.55
C LEU A 73 -2.80 -8.23 24.43
N PRO A 74 -3.87 -8.96 24.08
CA PRO A 74 -4.18 -10.26 24.67
C PRO A 74 -3.00 -11.24 24.54
N SER A 75 -2.91 -12.21 25.45
CA SER A 75 -1.93 -13.29 25.38
C SER A 75 -2.26 -14.31 24.30
N ASP A 76 -3.55 -14.50 24.01
CA ASP A 76 -4.00 -15.34 22.88
C ASP A 76 -3.62 -14.68 21.55
N PRO A 77 -2.87 -15.39 20.67
CA PRO A 77 -2.39 -14.81 19.43
C PRO A 77 -3.49 -14.40 18.46
N MET A 78 -4.60 -15.13 18.40
CA MET A 78 -5.70 -14.79 17.50
C MET A 78 -6.45 -13.54 17.99
N LEU A 79 -6.72 -13.45 19.30
CA LEU A 79 -7.33 -12.26 19.89
C LEU A 79 -6.41 -11.04 19.76
N ALA A 80 -5.09 -11.22 19.89
CA ALA A 80 -4.12 -10.16 19.65
C ALA A 80 -4.14 -9.69 18.20
N ALA A 81 -4.16 -10.63 17.25
CA ALA A 81 -4.25 -10.34 15.81
C ALA A 81 -5.51 -9.54 15.48
N LEU A 82 -6.68 -9.98 15.94
CA LEU A 82 -7.94 -9.26 15.74
C LEU A 82 -7.92 -7.86 16.34
N SER A 83 -7.36 -7.71 17.55
CA SER A 83 -7.21 -6.39 18.20
C SER A 83 -6.30 -5.43 17.44
N ILE A 84 -5.26 -5.95 16.78
CA ILE A 84 -4.37 -5.17 15.90
C ILE A 84 -5.11 -4.76 14.64
N LEU A 85 -5.75 -5.73 13.98
CA LEU A 85 -6.44 -5.55 12.70
C LEU A 85 -7.65 -4.61 12.80
N ASP A 86 -8.32 -4.52 13.94
CA ASP A 86 -9.37 -3.53 14.18
C ASP A 86 -8.86 -2.08 14.11
N LYS A 87 -7.57 -1.85 14.33
CA LYS A 87 -6.92 -0.52 14.30
C LYS A 87 -6.03 -0.30 13.09
N ALA A 88 -5.44 -1.37 12.58
CA ALA A 88 -4.54 -1.40 11.45
C ALA A 88 -4.96 -2.54 10.51
N PRO A 89 -6.06 -2.35 9.75
CA PRO A 89 -6.60 -3.37 8.86
C PRO A 89 -5.64 -3.67 7.70
N VAL A 90 -5.82 -4.83 7.07
CA VAL A 90 -4.97 -5.27 5.96
C VAL A 90 -5.17 -4.41 4.71
N ILE A 91 -4.07 -3.95 4.13
CA ILE A 91 -4.02 -3.41 2.77
C ILE A 91 -3.28 -4.43 1.91
N ASP A 92 -4.00 -5.10 1.02
CA ASP A 92 -3.45 -6.13 0.15
C ASP A 92 -2.96 -5.52 -1.17
N GLY A 93 -1.74 -5.90 -1.59
CA GLY A 93 -1.09 -5.38 -2.79
C GLY A 93 -1.68 -5.88 -4.10
N HIS A 94 -2.41 -7.00 -4.10
CA HIS A 94 -2.83 -7.62 -5.36
C HIS A 94 -3.97 -8.62 -5.19
N ILE A 95 -5.12 -8.33 -5.79
CA ILE A 95 -6.29 -9.21 -5.86
C ILE A 95 -6.88 -9.16 -7.27
N ASP A 96 -7.09 -10.32 -7.89
CA ASP A 96 -7.47 -10.48 -9.29
C ASP A 96 -8.98 -10.60 -9.55
N LEU A 97 -9.81 -10.08 -8.69
CA LEU A 97 -11.28 -10.11 -8.85
C LEU A 97 -11.77 -9.60 -10.23
N PRO A 98 -11.14 -8.58 -10.89
CA PRO A 98 -11.57 -8.17 -12.23
C PRO A 98 -11.40 -9.24 -13.30
N ILE A 99 -10.27 -9.96 -13.33
CA ILE A 99 -10.08 -11.03 -14.34
C ILE A 99 -10.96 -12.25 -14.06
N LEU A 100 -11.20 -12.58 -12.78
CA LEU A 100 -12.16 -13.61 -12.41
C LEU A 100 -13.56 -13.26 -12.91
N THR A 101 -13.95 -11.98 -12.80
CA THR A 101 -15.21 -11.45 -13.35
C THR A 101 -15.28 -11.63 -14.87
N ARG A 102 -14.17 -11.40 -15.58
CA ARG A 102 -14.11 -11.61 -17.03
C ARG A 102 -14.31 -13.08 -17.40
N PHE A 103 -13.62 -14.00 -16.73
CA PHE A 103 -13.70 -15.42 -17.06
C PHE A 103 -15.06 -16.04 -16.73
N LEU A 104 -15.59 -15.78 -15.55
CA LEU A 104 -16.81 -16.41 -15.07
C LEU A 104 -18.08 -15.71 -15.59
N TYR A 105 -18.05 -14.39 -15.71
CA TYR A 105 -19.25 -13.58 -15.98
C TYR A 105 -19.14 -12.73 -17.24
N LYS A 106 -18.05 -12.88 -18.04
CA LYS A 106 -17.84 -12.14 -19.31
C LYS A 106 -18.00 -10.62 -19.13
N ASN A 107 -17.41 -10.07 -18.07
CA ASN A 107 -17.50 -8.67 -17.65
C ASN A 107 -18.91 -8.19 -17.26
N ASN A 108 -19.88 -9.09 -17.12
CA ASN A 108 -21.24 -8.71 -16.72
C ASN A 108 -21.32 -8.56 -15.20
N VAL A 109 -21.05 -7.38 -14.67
CA VAL A 109 -21.09 -7.06 -13.24
C VAL A 109 -22.50 -7.19 -12.63
N THR A 110 -23.57 -7.21 -13.44
CA THR A 110 -24.93 -7.39 -12.93
C THR A 110 -25.19 -8.83 -12.50
N ALA A 111 -24.46 -9.79 -13.04
CA ALA A 111 -24.54 -11.21 -12.69
C ALA A 111 -23.78 -11.59 -11.42
N ILE A 112 -23.06 -10.64 -10.79
CA ILE A 112 -22.24 -10.85 -9.62
C ILE A 112 -22.93 -10.28 -8.39
N ASP A 113 -22.97 -11.01 -7.30
CA ASP A 113 -23.37 -10.51 -5.99
C ASP A 113 -22.25 -10.77 -4.97
N LEU A 114 -21.43 -9.75 -4.71
CA LEU A 114 -20.33 -9.84 -3.73
C LEU A 114 -20.80 -9.91 -2.27
N ASN A 115 -22.09 -9.71 -1.97
CA ASN A 115 -22.64 -9.96 -0.65
C ASN A 115 -22.93 -11.45 -0.41
N SER A 116 -22.90 -12.25 -1.46
CA SER A 116 -23.08 -13.72 -1.44
C SER A 116 -21.73 -14.43 -1.59
N PRO A 117 -21.59 -15.69 -1.14
CA PRO A 117 -20.35 -16.44 -1.32
C PRO A 117 -19.94 -16.54 -2.80
N MET A 118 -18.76 -16.04 -3.11
CA MET A 118 -18.16 -16.13 -4.44
C MET A 118 -17.38 -17.44 -4.60
N PRO A 119 -17.25 -17.97 -5.83
CA PRO A 119 -16.65 -19.29 -6.08
C PRO A 119 -15.13 -19.37 -5.83
N ALA A 120 -14.43 -18.22 -5.72
CA ALA A 120 -12.99 -18.20 -5.44
C ALA A 120 -12.71 -17.58 -4.06
N HIS A 121 -11.82 -16.61 -3.95
CA HIS A 121 -11.25 -16.23 -2.65
C HIS A 121 -11.84 -14.95 -2.06
N VAL A 122 -12.63 -14.18 -2.83
CA VAL A 122 -13.01 -12.80 -2.45
C VAL A 122 -14.51 -12.57 -2.54
N ASP A 123 -15.11 -12.18 -1.42
CA ASP A 123 -16.45 -11.58 -1.31
C ASP A 123 -16.51 -10.64 -0.10
N ILE A 124 -17.57 -9.84 0.01
CA ILE A 124 -17.70 -8.84 1.06
C ILE A 124 -17.73 -9.46 2.47
N PRO A 125 -18.49 -10.53 2.76
CA PRO A 125 -18.45 -11.16 4.06
C PRO A 125 -17.03 -11.60 4.48
N ARG A 126 -16.30 -12.28 3.60
CA ARG A 126 -14.92 -12.73 3.86
C ARG A 126 -13.93 -11.58 3.99
N LEU A 127 -14.05 -10.51 3.17
CA LEU A 127 -13.25 -9.29 3.32
C LEU A 127 -13.43 -8.65 4.71
N ARG A 128 -14.66 -8.61 5.21
CA ARG A 128 -14.98 -8.09 6.54
C ARG A 128 -14.44 -8.98 7.66
N GLU A 129 -14.59 -10.31 7.54
CA GLU A 129 -14.04 -11.29 8.48
C GLU A 129 -12.51 -11.18 8.55
N GLY A 130 -11.83 -11.07 7.40
CA GLY A 130 -10.38 -10.93 7.31
C GLY A 130 -9.85 -9.55 7.68
N LYS A 131 -10.72 -8.60 8.10
CA LYS A 131 -10.31 -7.24 8.50
C LYS A 131 -9.58 -6.50 7.39
N VAL A 132 -10.06 -6.61 6.16
CA VAL A 132 -9.48 -5.90 5.01
C VAL A 132 -9.89 -4.43 5.06
N GLY A 133 -8.91 -3.54 5.07
CA GLY A 133 -9.08 -2.08 5.02
C GLY A 133 -8.85 -1.50 3.63
N GLY A 134 -8.18 -2.24 2.75
CA GLY A 134 -7.97 -1.84 1.37
C GLY A 134 -7.30 -2.91 0.54
N PHE A 135 -7.38 -2.80 -0.78
CA PHE A 135 -6.61 -3.64 -1.69
C PHE A 135 -6.52 -3.03 -3.08
N PHE A 136 -5.52 -3.50 -3.83
CA PHE A 136 -5.44 -3.23 -5.25
C PHE A 136 -6.26 -4.24 -6.04
N TRP A 137 -7.22 -3.74 -6.80
CA TRP A 137 -7.92 -4.46 -7.85
C TRP A 137 -6.95 -4.60 -9.02
N SER A 138 -6.45 -5.80 -9.25
CA SER A 138 -5.54 -6.08 -10.37
C SER A 138 -6.29 -5.97 -11.68
N VAL A 139 -5.77 -5.13 -12.57
CA VAL A 139 -6.22 -4.97 -13.95
C VAL A 139 -5.27 -5.78 -14.81
N TYR A 140 -5.59 -7.05 -14.95
CA TYR A 140 -4.79 -8.02 -15.67
C TYR A 140 -5.33 -8.34 -17.05
N VAL A 141 -4.43 -8.46 -18.01
CA VAL A 141 -4.67 -9.02 -19.33
C VAL A 141 -3.51 -9.96 -19.68
N GLY A 142 -3.81 -11.17 -20.11
CA GLY A 142 -2.81 -12.17 -20.41
C GLY A 142 -1.74 -11.71 -21.41
N CYS A 143 -0.52 -12.20 -21.25
CA CYS A 143 0.52 -12.10 -22.27
C CYS A 143 0.04 -12.76 -23.56
N ALA A 144 0.34 -12.17 -24.74
CA ALA A 144 0.07 -12.82 -26.01
C ALA A 144 0.98 -14.03 -26.21
N ASP A 145 0.54 -14.90 -27.08
CA ASP A 145 1.45 -15.84 -27.71
C ASP A 145 2.59 -15.07 -28.40
N PRO A 146 3.88 -15.42 -28.16
CA PRO A 146 5.00 -14.79 -28.84
C PRO A 146 4.91 -14.81 -30.33
N GLN A 147 4.14 -15.74 -30.93
CA GLN A 147 3.88 -15.81 -32.38
C GLN A 147 2.90 -14.73 -32.84
N GLU A 148 1.92 -14.35 -32.03
CA GLU A 148 0.96 -13.29 -32.34
C GLU A 148 1.55 -11.89 -32.20
N GLU A 149 2.45 -11.67 -31.22
CA GLU A 149 3.09 -10.38 -30.98
C GLU A 149 4.30 -10.13 -31.87
N GLY A 150 4.93 -11.18 -32.34
CA GLY A 150 6.22 -11.12 -32.98
C GLY A 150 7.35 -10.72 -32.04
N LYS A 151 8.59 -10.79 -32.53
CA LYS A 151 9.79 -10.45 -31.71
C LYS A 151 9.89 -8.95 -31.36
N ASP A 152 9.14 -8.11 -32.03
CA ASP A 152 9.27 -6.65 -31.95
C ASP A 152 8.11 -5.99 -31.17
N PHE A 153 7.19 -6.78 -30.62
CA PHE A 153 6.04 -6.33 -29.83
C PHE A 153 5.16 -5.28 -30.54
N ILE A 154 5.07 -5.31 -31.87
CA ILE A 154 4.38 -4.26 -32.65
C ILE A 154 2.85 -4.45 -32.76
N ASN A 155 2.33 -5.64 -32.43
CA ASN A 155 0.92 -6.01 -32.65
C ASN A 155 0.07 -6.03 -31.37
N ALA A 156 0.54 -5.45 -30.25
CA ALA A 156 -0.07 -5.61 -28.92
C ALA A 156 -1.22 -4.62 -28.59
N THR A 157 -1.74 -3.87 -29.55
CA THR A 157 -2.66 -2.74 -29.28
C THR A 157 -4.05 -3.16 -28.78
N TRP A 158 -4.57 -4.35 -29.11
CA TRP A 158 -5.85 -4.85 -28.62
C TRP A 158 -5.87 -5.05 -27.10
N ARG A 159 -4.73 -5.22 -26.46
CA ARG A 159 -4.62 -5.32 -25.00
C ARG A 159 -4.97 -4.02 -24.29
N VAL A 160 -4.78 -2.88 -24.93
CA VAL A 160 -5.23 -1.59 -24.42
C VAL A 160 -6.75 -1.59 -24.24
N ARG A 161 -7.50 -2.11 -25.24
CA ARG A 161 -8.96 -2.28 -25.13
C ARG A 161 -9.32 -3.18 -23.95
N ASP A 162 -8.71 -4.36 -23.86
CA ASP A 162 -9.02 -5.33 -22.81
C ASP A 162 -8.66 -4.78 -21.42
N THR A 163 -7.58 -4.00 -21.30
CA THR A 163 -7.21 -3.32 -20.07
C THR A 163 -8.25 -2.27 -19.67
N LEU A 164 -8.75 -1.48 -20.63
CA LEU A 164 -9.83 -0.51 -20.39
C LEU A 164 -11.11 -1.21 -19.92
N GLU A 165 -11.46 -2.37 -20.49
CA GLU A 165 -12.58 -3.18 -20.02
C GLU A 165 -12.38 -3.67 -18.57
N GLN A 166 -11.16 -4.04 -18.17
CA GLN A 166 -10.88 -4.46 -16.79
C GLN A 166 -10.92 -3.28 -15.81
N ILE A 167 -10.44 -2.09 -16.21
CA ILE A 167 -10.60 -0.85 -15.42
C ILE A 167 -12.09 -0.55 -15.22
N ASP A 168 -12.91 -0.66 -16.27
CA ASP A 168 -14.36 -0.43 -16.22
C ASP A 168 -15.03 -1.43 -15.26
N VAL A 169 -14.74 -2.72 -15.40
CA VAL A 169 -15.26 -3.77 -14.50
C VAL A 169 -14.93 -3.48 -13.03
N ALA A 170 -13.68 -3.16 -12.73
CA ALA A 170 -13.28 -2.83 -11.36
C ALA A 170 -14.05 -1.61 -10.84
N ARG A 171 -14.16 -0.54 -11.63
CA ARG A 171 -14.89 0.67 -11.26
C ARG A 171 -16.38 0.40 -11.05
N LEU A 172 -17.02 -0.34 -11.94
CA LEU A 172 -18.44 -0.70 -11.82
C LEU A 172 -18.72 -1.56 -10.58
N LEU A 173 -17.80 -2.48 -10.21
CA LEU A 173 -17.94 -3.27 -8.99
C LEU A 173 -17.76 -2.41 -7.74
N ILE A 174 -16.79 -1.49 -7.73
CA ILE A 174 -16.60 -0.55 -6.62
C ILE A 174 -17.84 0.31 -6.43
N ASP A 175 -18.37 0.86 -7.52
CA ASP A 175 -19.55 1.75 -7.50
C ASP A 175 -20.86 0.99 -7.18
N LYS A 176 -20.90 -0.31 -7.45
CA LYS A 176 -22.06 -1.17 -7.12
C LYS A 176 -22.27 -1.35 -5.61
N TYR A 177 -21.18 -1.29 -4.81
CA TYR A 177 -21.24 -1.50 -3.36
C TYR A 177 -20.68 -0.31 -2.58
N PRO A 178 -21.28 0.89 -2.70
CA PRO A 178 -20.74 2.14 -2.16
C PRO A 178 -20.68 2.17 -0.63
N GLU A 179 -21.47 1.33 0.06
CA GLU A 179 -21.41 1.19 1.53
C GLU A 179 -20.20 0.37 1.98
N THR A 180 -19.60 -0.41 1.09
CA THR A 180 -18.46 -1.27 1.40
C THR A 180 -17.16 -0.71 0.86
N PHE A 181 -17.15 -0.33 -0.42
CA PHE A 181 -15.94 0.11 -1.10
C PHE A 181 -15.87 1.63 -1.20
N HIS A 182 -14.65 2.13 -1.15
CA HIS A 182 -14.33 3.52 -1.42
C HIS A 182 -13.20 3.58 -2.44
N TYR A 183 -13.50 4.13 -3.61
CA TYR A 183 -12.45 4.32 -4.61
C TYR A 183 -11.35 5.25 -4.07
N ALA A 184 -10.11 4.80 -4.14
CA ALA A 184 -8.96 5.51 -3.62
C ALA A 184 -7.92 5.76 -4.73
N ALA A 185 -7.57 7.01 -4.94
CA ALA A 185 -6.58 7.46 -5.91
C ALA A 185 -5.33 8.07 -5.25
N THR A 186 -5.39 8.28 -3.94
CA THR A 186 -4.30 8.85 -3.14
C THR A 186 -4.15 8.08 -1.82
N SER A 187 -3.00 8.23 -1.18
CA SER A 187 -2.76 7.68 0.15
C SER A 187 -3.75 8.24 1.20
N GLU A 188 -4.19 9.49 1.04
CA GLU A 188 -5.17 10.10 1.93
C GLU A 188 -6.59 9.55 1.68
N ASP A 189 -6.95 9.20 0.45
CA ASP A 189 -8.20 8.50 0.15
C ASP A 189 -8.23 7.13 0.87
N VAL A 190 -7.12 6.39 0.87
CA VAL A 190 -7.00 5.11 1.58
C VAL A 190 -7.26 5.30 3.08
N LYS A 191 -6.59 6.27 3.70
CA LYS A 191 -6.80 6.59 5.12
C LYS A 191 -8.24 7.02 5.42
N THR A 192 -8.85 7.78 4.51
CA THR A 192 -10.23 8.25 4.64
C THR A 192 -11.22 7.09 4.53
N ALA A 193 -11.01 6.17 3.59
CA ALA A 193 -11.80 4.94 3.49
C ALA A 193 -11.76 4.13 4.78
N ILE A 194 -10.57 3.85 5.30
CA ILE A 194 -10.38 3.09 6.55
C ILE A 194 -11.06 3.79 7.74
N ARG A 195 -10.87 5.10 7.90
CA ARG A 195 -11.53 5.88 8.98
C ARG A 195 -13.05 5.86 8.90
N SER A 196 -13.61 5.76 7.68
CA SER A 196 -15.05 5.67 7.47
C SER A 196 -15.60 4.24 7.52
N GLY A 197 -14.76 3.25 7.86
CA GLY A 197 -15.15 1.84 7.93
C GLY A 197 -15.38 1.18 6.56
N LYS A 198 -14.88 1.82 5.48
CA LYS A 198 -14.95 1.29 4.12
C LYS A 198 -13.61 0.66 3.71
N ILE A 199 -13.66 -0.16 2.68
CA ILE A 199 -12.50 -0.82 2.09
C ILE A 199 -11.97 0.06 0.96
N ALA A 200 -10.74 0.55 1.11
CA ALA A 200 -10.07 1.34 0.09
C ALA A 200 -9.82 0.50 -1.17
N SER A 201 -10.28 0.98 -2.30
CA SER A 201 -10.22 0.28 -3.58
C SER A 201 -9.30 1.03 -4.54
N LEU A 202 -8.09 0.50 -4.74
CA LEU A 202 -7.07 1.04 -5.63
C LEU A 202 -7.03 0.22 -6.92
N LEU A 203 -6.51 0.79 -8.01
CA LEU A 203 -6.33 0.09 -9.28
C LEU A 203 -4.84 -0.09 -9.58
N GLY A 204 -4.45 -1.31 -9.95
CA GLY A 204 -3.11 -1.64 -10.42
C GLY A 204 -3.15 -2.36 -11.76
N VAL A 205 -2.26 -2.00 -12.69
CA VAL A 205 -2.11 -2.68 -13.98
C VAL A 205 -0.98 -3.69 -13.91
N GLU A 206 -1.25 -4.93 -14.27
CA GLU A 206 -0.29 -6.02 -14.15
C GLU A 206 0.39 -6.36 -15.49
N GLY A 207 1.40 -5.57 -15.79
CA GLY A 207 2.30 -5.82 -16.92
C GLY A 207 2.33 -4.73 -17.98
N GLY A 208 3.54 -4.25 -18.30
CA GLY A 208 3.78 -3.19 -19.29
C GLY A 208 3.36 -3.55 -20.72
N HIS A 209 3.16 -4.85 -21.02
CA HIS A 209 2.59 -5.29 -22.31
C HIS A 209 1.18 -4.72 -22.55
N GLN A 210 0.47 -4.32 -21.51
CA GLN A 210 -0.87 -3.71 -21.56
C GLN A 210 -0.86 -2.25 -22.04
N LEU A 211 0.32 -1.62 -22.20
CA LEU A 211 0.44 -0.24 -22.67
C LEU A 211 0.40 -0.07 -24.20
N GLY A 212 0.39 -1.16 -24.96
CA GLY A 212 0.49 -1.06 -26.42
C GLY A 212 1.71 -0.25 -26.88
N ASN A 213 2.84 -0.36 -26.13
CA ASN A 213 4.11 0.34 -26.39
C ASN A 213 3.99 1.88 -26.41
N SER A 214 3.14 2.44 -25.53
CA SER A 214 2.86 3.89 -25.52
C SER A 214 2.87 4.48 -24.10
N LEU A 215 3.73 5.48 -23.86
CA LEU A 215 3.71 6.28 -22.63
C LEU A 215 2.43 7.15 -22.50
N ALA A 216 1.79 7.47 -23.62
CA ALA A 216 0.52 8.17 -23.61
C ALA A 216 -0.59 7.32 -22.99
N VAL A 217 -0.58 6.00 -23.24
CA VAL A 217 -1.54 5.05 -22.63
C VAL A 217 -1.35 5.00 -21.10
N LEU A 218 -0.11 5.01 -20.59
CA LEU A 218 0.15 5.11 -19.15
C LEU A 218 -0.52 6.35 -18.54
N ARG A 219 -0.41 7.51 -19.21
CA ARG A 219 -1.06 8.74 -18.74
C ARG A 219 -2.58 8.63 -18.70
N GLN A 220 -3.17 7.94 -19.69
CA GLN A 220 -4.63 7.68 -19.68
C GLN A 220 -5.02 6.72 -18.55
N TYR A 221 -4.27 5.65 -18.33
CA TYR A 221 -4.55 4.74 -17.22
C TYR A 221 -4.44 5.45 -15.86
N HIS A 222 -3.43 6.31 -15.68
CA HIS A 222 -3.33 7.14 -14.48
C HIS A 222 -4.54 8.05 -14.30
N ALA A 223 -5.03 8.70 -15.38
CA ALA A 223 -6.22 9.54 -15.35
C ALA A 223 -7.49 8.74 -15.00
N LEU A 224 -7.55 7.46 -15.40
CA LEU A 224 -8.62 6.53 -15.04
C LEU A 224 -8.46 5.93 -13.63
N GLY A 225 -7.35 6.21 -12.95
CA GLY A 225 -7.17 5.86 -11.55
C GLY A 225 -6.15 4.79 -11.22
N VAL A 226 -5.39 4.32 -12.19
CA VAL A 226 -4.29 3.36 -11.94
C VAL A 226 -3.21 4.02 -11.09
N ARG A 227 -2.74 3.32 -10.04
CA ARG A 227 -1.73 3.82 -9.08
C ARG A 227 -0.49 2.96 -8.96
N TYR A 228 -0.51 1.73 -9.46
CA TYR A 228 0.73 1.03 -9.78
C TYR A 228 0.68 0.40 -11.18
N MET A 229 1.84 0.10 -11.72
CA MET A 229 1.98 -0.75 -12.89
C MET A 229 3.19 -1.66 -12.75
N THR A 230 2.94 -2.97 -12.89
CA THR A 230 4.00 -3.98 -12.95
C THR A 230 4.73 -3.87 -14.28
N LEU A 231 6.08 -3.82 -14.26
CA LEU A 231 6.85 -3.61 -15.48
C LEU A 231 6.69 -4.77 -16.47
N THR A 232 6.54 -6.00 -15.98
CA THR A 232 6.33 -7.22 -16.77
C THR A 232 5.34 -8.14 -16.08
N HIS A 233 4.69 -9.02 -16.83
CA HIS A 233 4.10 -10.25 -16.30
C HIS A 233 4.97 -11.45 -16.68
N THR A 234 4.41 -12.55 -17.13
CA THR A 234 5.18 -13.75 -17.52
C THR A 234 5.96 -13.61 -18.83
N CYS A 235 5.73 -12.54 -19.60
CA CYS A 235 6.40 -12.27 -20.86
C CYS A 235 7.33 -11.05 -20.77
N HIS A 236 8.41 -11.08 -21.57
CA HIS A 236 9.14 -9.86 -21.89
C HIS A 236 8.24 -8.92 -22.68
N ASN A 237 8.54 -7.62 -22.64
CA ASN A 237 7.83 -6.61 -23.43
C ASN A 237 8.79 -5.52 -23.92
N ALA A 238 8.29 -4.46 -24.53
CA ALA A 238 9.11 -3.37 -25.05
C ALA A 238 9.92 -2.62 -23.95
N PHE A 239 9.57 -2.77 -22.69
CA PHE A 239 10.14 -2.00 -21.59
C PHE A 239 11.15 -2.78 -20.75
N ALA A 240 10.92 -4.09 -20.52
CA ALA A 240 11.71 -4.84 -19.56
C ALA A 240 11.66 -6.36 -19.77
N ASP A 241 12.61 -7.04 -19.14
CA ASP A 241 12.66 -8.49 -19.06
C ASP A 241 11.89 -9.02 -17.85
N SER A 242 11.08 -10.06 -18.10
CA SER A 242 10.35 -10.83 -17.10
C SER A 242 11.20 -11.98 -16.55
N CYS A 243 10.93 -12.38 -15.30
CA CYS A 243 11.48 -13.62 -14.74
C CYS A 243 10.90 -14.89 -15.40
N GLY A 244 9.74 -14.79 -16.06
CA GLY A 244 8.96 -15.95 -16.51
C GLY A 244 8.32 -16.72 -15.37
N MET A 245 7.80 -17.91 -15.66
CA MET A 245 7.23 -18.84 -14.67
C MET A 245 8.19 -19.97 -14.29
N ALA A 246 9.18 -20.24 -15.13
CA ALA A 246 10.16 -21.30 -14.95
C ALA A 246 11.59 -20.78 -15.13
N PRO A 247 12.59 -21.43 -14.52
CA PRO A 247 13.99 -21.07 -14.73
C PRO A 247 14.43 -21.11 -16.19
N GLY A 248 15.44 -20.32 -16.55
CA GLY A 248 16.09 -20.38 -17.85
C GLY A 248 15.48 -19.50 -18.96
N LYS A 249 14.55 -18.61 -18.64
CA LYS A 249 14.07 -17.61 -19.59
C LYS A 249 15.20 -16.69 -20.02
N LYS A 250 15.51 -16.68 -21.34
CA LYS A 250 16.62 -15.87 -21.86
C LYS A 250 16.24 -14.39 -21.91
N PRO A 251 17.10 -13.47 -21.41
CA PRO A 251 16.82 -12.04 -21.46
C PRO A 251 16.81 -11.51 -22.89
N LEU A 252 15.99 -10.47 -23.15
CA LEU A 252 15.97 -9.69 -24.39
C LEU A 252 16.70 -8.36 -24.26
N HIS A 253 16.59 -7.73 -23.11
CA HIS A 253 17.12 -6.38 -22.82
C HIS A 253 18.26 -6.42 -21.81
N HIS A 254 18.51 -7.56 -21.14
CA HIS A 254 19.37 -7.67 -19.96
C HIS A 254 18.93 -6.69 -18.86
N GLY A 255 17.63 -6.70 -18.59
CA GLY A 255 16.97 -5.84 -17.61
C GLY A 255 16.00 -4.83 -18.26
N LEU A 256 16.20 -3.54 -18.00
CA LEU A 256 15.41 -2.46 -18.57
C LEU A 256 15.91 -2.12 -20.00
N SER A 257 14.98 -2.01 -20.94
CA SER A 257 15.28 -1.35 -22.22
C SER A 257 15.45 0.17 -22.03
N THR A 258 15.95 0.88 -23.05
CA THR A 258 15.96 2.35 -23.03
C THR A 258 14.54 2.92 -22.86
N PHE A 259 13.56 2.31 -23.54
CA PHE A 259 12.16 2.72 -23.43
C PHE A 259 11.56 2.40 -22.05
N GLY A 260 12.03 1.35 -21.38
CA GLY A 260 11.68 1.03 -19.99
C GLY A 260 12.15 2.08 -18.98
N ARG A 261 13.31 2.70 -19.22
CA ARG A 261 13.77 3.83 -18.40
C ARG A 261 12.86 5.06 -18.56
N SER A 262 12.46 5.37 -19.79
CA SER A 262 11.48 6.43 -20.09
C SER A 262 10.13 6.17 -19.42
N LEU A 263 9.73 4.89 -19.34
CA LEU A 263 8.52 4.48 -18.62
C LEU A 263 8.63 4.78 -17.12
N ILE A 264 9.72 4.38 -16.46
CA ILE A 264 9.94 4.65 -15.03
C ILE A 264 9.97 6.16 -14.75
N GLU A 265 10.63 6.96 -15.61
CA GLU A 265 10.61 8.43 -15.47
C GLU A 265 9.19 8.99 -15.50
N GLU A 266 8.36 8.52 -16.42
CA GLU A 266 6.98 8.99 -16.55
C GLU A 266 6.11 8.49 -15.38
N MET A 267 6.32 7.23 -14.91
CA MET A 267 5.67 6.72 -13.70
C MET A 267 6.01 7.56 -12.47
N ASN A 268 7.29 7.88 -12.26
CA ASN A 268 7.73 8.74 -11.16
C ASN A 268 7.10 10.15 -11.27
N ARG A 269 7.00 10.71 -12.48
CA ARG A 269 6.38 12.01 -12.70
C ARG A 269 4.89 12.03 -12.39
N LEU A 270 4.19 10.92 -12.67
CA LEU A 270 2.75 10.77 -12.45
C LEU A 270 2.40 10.38 -11.00
N GLY A 271 3.33 9.78 -10.25
CA GLY A 271 3.05 9.16 -8.97
C GLY A 271 2.44 7.76 -9.11
N VAL A 272 2.69 7.10 -10.25
CA VAL A 272 2.38 5.68 -10.45
C VAL A 272 3.52 4.87 -9.88
N LEU A 273 3.23 4.01 -8.89
CA LEU A 273 4.20 3.13 -8.27
C LEU A 273 4.77 2.14 -9.30
N VAL A 274 6.10 2.04 -9.35
CA VAL A 274 6.79 1.01 -10.13
C VAL A 274 6.69 -0.30 -9.36
N ASP A 275 5.97 -1.27 -9.93
CA ASP A 275 5.85 -2.61 -9.37
C ASP A 275 6.82 -3.57 -10.06
N LEU A 276 7.60 -4.27 -9.24
CA LEU A 276 8.68 -5.16 -9.65
C LEU A 276 8.33 -6.65 -9.53
N SER A 277 7.09 -6.97 -9.17
CA SER A 277 6.60 -8.36 -9.27
C SER A 277 6.78 -8.86 -10.70
N HIS A 278 7.03 -10.14 -10.91
CA HIS A 278 7.27 -10.75 -12.23
C HIS A 278 8.51 -10.29 -13.03
N THR A 279 9.30 -9.35 -12.51
CA THR A 279 10.48 -8.86 -13.23
C THR A 279 11.66 -9.82 -13.11
N SER A 280 12.54 -9.83 -14.10
CA SER A 280 13.85 -10.47 -13.96
C SER A 280 14.71 -9.76 -12.89
N ASP A 281 15.68 -10.47 -12.34
CA ASP A 281 16.59 -9.91 -11.31
C ASP A 281 17.32 -8.67 -11.84
N ASP A 282 17.76 -8.67 -13.09
CA ASP A 282 18.40 -7.52 -13.73
C ASP A 282 17.42 -6.33 -13.86
N THR A 283 16.17 -6.59 -14.22
CA THR A 283 15.14 -5.55 -14.29
C THR A 283 14.89 -4.96 -12.91
N ALA A 284 14.70 -5.78 -11.88
CA ALA A 284 14.46 -5.31 -10.52
C ALA A 284 15.64 -4.47 -9.98
N ARG A 285 16.87 -4.95 -10.16
CA ARG A 285 18.08 -4.24 -9.74
C ARG A 285 18.22 -2.90 -10.44
N GLN A 286 18.04 -2.86 -11.75
CA GLN A 286 18.15 -1.64 -12.54
C GLN A 286 17.02 -0.66 -12.20
N ALA A 287 15.79 -1.15 -11.99
CA ALA A 287 14.65 -0.31 -11.62
C ALA A 287 14.84 0.34 -10.24
N LEU A 288 15.32 -0.41 -9.23
CA LEU A 288 15.68 0.12 -7.91
C LEU A 288 16.71 1.26 -8.03
N GLN A 289 17.74 1.07 -8.85
CA GLN A 289 18.79 2.09 -9.05
C GLN A 289 18.32 3.31 -9.84
N TYR A 290 17.36 3.14 -10.74
CA TYR A 290 16.93 4.18 -11.68
C TYR A 290 15.72 4.99 -11.17
N SER A 291 14.80 4.36 -10.44
CA SER A 291 13.61 5.02 -9.90
C SER A 291 13.99 6.07 -8.86
N LYS A 292 13.42 7.28 -8.99
CA LYS A 292 13.54 8.34 -7.99
C LYS A 292 12.50 8.20 -6.88
N ALA A 293 11.39 7.53 -7.17
CA ALA A 293 10.34 7.24 -6.22
C ALA A 293 10.58 5.86 -5.57
N PRO A 294 10.06 5.64 -4.37
CA PRO A 294 9.93 4.29 -3.80
C PRO A 294 9.21 3.36 -4.76
N VAL A 295 9.55 2.06 -4.68
CA VAL A 295 8.97 1.02 -5.54
C VAL A 295 8.24 -0.04 -4.72
N ILE A 296 7.49 -0.92 -5.37
CA ILE A 296 6.83 -2.04 -4.70
C ILE A 296 7.15 -3.36 -5.41
N TRP A 297 6.99 -4.45 -4.69
CA TRP A 297 6.60 -5.75 -5.21
C TRP A 297 5.19 -5.99 -4.71
N SER A 298 4.21 -5.88 -5.58
CA SER A 298 2.79 -5.98 -5.20
C SER A 298 2.43 -7.38 -4.67
N HIS A 299 3.14 -8.43 -5.14
CA HIS A 299 2.96 -9.82 -4.73
C HIS A 299 4.22 -10.66 -5.07
N SER A 300 5.20 -10.72 -4.16
CA SER A 300 6.43 -11.52 -4.32
C SER A 300 6.96 -11.99 -2.98
N SER A 301 7.66 -13.14 -2.98
CA SER A 301 8.19 -13.78 -1.77
C SER A 301 9.73 -13.81 -1.78
N ALA A 302 10.37 -14.45 -0.78
CA ALA A 302 11.83 -14.52 -0.66
C ALA A 302 12.39 -15.75 -1.35
N ARG A 303 13.40 -15.59 -2.22
CA ARG A 303 14.03 -16.69 -2.95
C ARG A 303 14.84 -17.61 -2.05
N ALA A 304 15.47 -17.11 -1.02
CA ALA A 304 16.22 -17.92 -0.08
C ALA A 304 15.34 -18.89 0.73
N VAL A 305 14.02 -18.59 0.87
CA VAL A 305 13.08 -19.50 1.53
C VAL A 305 12.56 -20.56 0.55
N HIS A 306 12.22 -20.14 -0.69
CA HIS A 306 11.81 -21.05 -1.76
C HIS A 306 12.40 -20.58 -3.09
N ASP A 307 13.33 -21.38 -3.66
CA ASP A 307 14.13 -21.01 -4.82
C ASP A 307 13.36 -21.15 -6.12
N VAL A 308 12.64 -20.09 -6.48
CA VAL A 308 11.95 -19.95 -7.77
C VAL A 308 12.18 -18.54 -8.34
N PRO A 309 12.15 -18.36 -9.68
CA PRO A 309 12.43 -17.06 -10.31
C PRO A 309 11.47 -15.93 -9.91
N ARG A 310 10.26 -16.28 -9.48
CA ARG A 310 9.24 -15.31 -9.03
C ARG A 310 9.57 -14.65 -7.69
N ASN A 311 10.45 -15.25 -6.91
CA ASN A 311 10.85 -14.77 -5.59
C ASN A 311 12.08 -13.86 -5.67
N VAL A 312 12.15 -12.88 -4.76
CA VAL A 312 13.19 -11.85 -4.70
C VAL A 312 14.44 -12.42 -4.04
N PRO A 313 15.62 -12.35 -4.68
CA PRO A 313 16.87 -12.83 -4.08
C PRO A 313 17.43 -11.82 -3.07
N ASP A 314 18.25 -12.31 -2.12
CA ASP A 314 18.77 -11.53 -0.98
C ASP A 314 19.61 -10.32 -1.40
N ASP A 315 20.37 -10.45 -2.49
CA ASP A 315 21.19 -9.35 -3.01
C ASP A 315 20.36 -8.20 -3.57
N ILE A 316 19.09 -8.44 -3.99
CA ILE A 316 18.13 -7.42 -4.35
C ILE A 316 17.40 -6.88 -3.09
N LEU A 317 17.02 -7.76 -2.16
CA LEU A 317 16.45 -7.33 -0.87
C LEU A 317 17.38 -6.37 -0.13
N ALA A 318 18.69 -6.61 -0.20
CA ALA A 318 19.72 -5.73 0.41
C ALA A 318 19.83 -4.34 -0.24
N LEU A 319 19.26 -4.14 -1.44
CA LEU A 319 19.18 -2.81 -2.08
C LEU A 319 17.96 -1.99 -1.63
N ILE A 320 17.12 -2.55 -0.77
CA ILE A 320 15.94 -1.87 -0.21
C ILE A 320 16.38 -1.12 1.05
N GLY A 321 15.94 0.14 1.17
CA GLY A 321 16.23 0.96 2.35
C GLY A 321 16.45 2.43 2.01
N SER A 322 17.00 3.18 2.97
CA SER A 322 17.29 4.62 2.84
C SER A 322 18.80 4.94 2.82
N GLY A 323 19.65 3.91 2.82
CA GLY A 323 21.11 4.05 2.78
C GLY A 323 21.64 4.44 1.41
N ARG A 324 22.95 4.71 1.35
CA ARG A 324 23.60 5.05 0.08
C ARG A 324 23.54 3.86 -0.89
N GLY A 325 22.97 4.07 -2.06
CA GLY A 325 22.80 3.04 -3.10
C GLY A 325 21.57 2.15 -2.90
N GLN A 326 20.73 2.44 -1.88
CA GLN A 326 19.44 1.81 -1.67
C GLN A 326 18.31 2.69 -2.20
N ASN A 327 17.15 2.09 -2.46
CA ASN A 327 15.88 2.78 -2.69
C ASN A 327 14.82 2.24 -1.75
N ASP A 328 13.95 3.12 -1.27
CA ASP A 328 12.82 2.71 -0.43
C ASP A 328 11.82 1.85 -1.19
N ALA A 329 11.35 0.79 -0.55
CA ALA A 329 10.39 -0.13 -1.16
C ALA A 329 9.56 -0.87 -0.11
N VAL A 330 8.53 -1.59 -0.58
CA VAL A 330 7.84 -2.63 0.19
C VAL A 330 7.69 -3.89 -0.67
N VAL A 331 8.05 -5.04 -0.10
CA VAL A 331 7.82 -6.36 -0.70
C VAL A 331 6.58 -6.96 -0.04
N MET A 332 5.50 -7.09 -0.82
CA MET A 332 4.23 -7.62 -0.34
C MET A 332 4.16 -9.11 -0.66
N VAL A 333 4.12 -9.93 0.40
CA VAL A 333 4.34 -11.38 0.30
C VAL A 333 3.18 -12.06 -0.41
N ASN A 334 3.51 -12.84 -1.44
CA ASN A 334 2.59 -13.63 -2.27
C ASN A 334 2.15 -14.91 -1.55
N PHE A 335 0.90 -15.36 -1.80
CA PHE A 335 0.34 -16.58 -1.22
C PHE A 335 0.24 -17.76 -2.21
N ALA A 336 0.63 -17.60 -3.47
CA ALA A 336 0.64 -18.72 -4.40
C ALA A 336 1.49 -19.88 -3.88
N PRO A 337 0.94 -21.10 -3.67
CA PRO A 337 1.66 -22.22 -3.05
C PRO A 337 2.97 -22.55 -3.75
N ALA A 338 3.00 -22.47 -5.09
CA ALA A 338 4.18 -22.73 -5.91
C ALA A 338 5.35 -21.73 -5.67
N PHE A 339 5.09 -20.58 -5.04
CA PHE A 339 6.11 -19.58 -4.70
C PHE A 339 6.41 -19.54 -3.20
N VAL A 340 5.58 -20.21 -2.39
CA VAL A 340 5.70 -20.25 -0.93
C VAL A 340 6.54 -21.45 -0.48
N ALA A 341 6.27 -22.66 -1.02
CA ALA A 341 6.95 -23.87 -0.55
C ALA A 341 6.91 -24.97 -1.64
N LYS A 342 7.51 -26.11 -1.32
CA LYS A 342 7.36 -27.31 -2.13
C LYS A 342 5.90 -27.77 -2.14
N PRO A 343 5.50 -28.58 -3.13
CA PRO A 343 4.17 -29.15 -3.17
C PRO A 343 3.75 -29.74 -1.79
N ASP A 344 2.50 -29.46 -1.38
CA ASP A 344 1.88 -29.90 -0.12
C ASP A 344 2.49 -29.32 1.18
N GLU A 345 3.51 -28.46 1.11
CA GLU A 345 4.13 -27.83 2.28
C GLU A 345 3.67 -26.38 2.49
N ALA A 346 2.92 -25.78 1.55
CA ALA A 346 2.45 -24.40 1.65
C ALA A 346 1.36 -24.25 2.73
N ASN A 347 1.64 -23.46 3.74
CA ASN A 347 0.76 -23.14 4.87
C ASN A 347 1.07 -21.78 5.46
N VAL A 348 0.32 -21.37 6.50
CA VAL A 348 0.52 -20.09 7.20
C VAL A 348 1.97 -19.89 7.67
N GLU A 349 2.57 -20.94 8.26
CA GLU A 349 3.92 -20.91 8.80
C GLU A 349 4.95 -20.70 7.67
N ALA A 350 4.74 -21.33 6.52
CA ALA A 350 5.60 -21.15 5.34
C ALA A 350 5.53 -19.71 4.80
N VAL A 351 4.33 -19.13 4.73
CA VAL A 351 4.18 -17.70 4.36
C VAL A 351 4.85 -16.79 5.39
N ALA A 352 4.68 -17.07 6.67
CA ALA A 352 5.35 -16.31 7.73
C ALA A 352 6.89 -16.41 7.66
N ASN A 353 7.46 -17.53 7.17
CA ASN A 353 8.90 -17.64 6.95
C ASN A 353 9.40 -16.65 5.89
N HIS A 354 8.64 -16.42 4.82
CA HIS A 354 8.97 -15.39 3.82
C HIS A 354 8.91 -13.98 4.42
N VAL A 355 7.90 -13.70 5.24
CA VAL A 355 7.78 -12.40 5.94
C VAL A 355 8.99 -12.17 6.83
N ASP A 356 9.35 -13.16 7.66
CA ASP A 356 10.53 -13.06 8.57
C ASP A 356 11.82 -12.89 7.79
N HIS A 357 12.01 -13.63 6.70
CA HIS A 357 13.24 -13.55 5.89
C HIS A 357 13.39 -12.18 5.22
N ILE A 358 12.35 -11.66 4.58
CA ILE A 358 12.37 -10.31 3.99
C ILE A 358 12.65 -9.27 5.07
N ALA A 359 11.97 -9.38 6.22
CA ALA A 359 12.17 -8.48 7.35
C ALA A 359 13.60 -8.54 7.92
N GLN A 360 14.22 -9.72 7.90
CA GLN A 360 15.60 -9.89 8.34
C GLN A 360 16.62 -9.20 7.43
N ILE A 361 16.41 -9.22 6.11
CA ILE A 361 17.35 -8.66 5.12
C ILE A 361 17.09 -7.18 4.86
N ALA A 362 15.84 -6.81 4.59
CA ALA A 362 15.45 -5.46 4.19
C ALA A 362 14.99 -4.57 5.36
N GLY A 363 14.53 -5.18 6.46
CA GLY A 363 13.90 -4.48 7.58
C GLY A 363 12.37 -4.72 7.64
N LYS A 364 11.80 -4.71 8.84
CA LYS A 364 10.37 -4.93 9.07
C LYS A 364 9.48 -3.86 8.44
N GLU A 365 10.04 -2.68 8.21
CA GLU A 365 9.38 -1.56 7.54
C GLU A 365 9.25 -1.74 6.02
N HIS A 366 9.85 -2.78 5.46
CA HIS A 366 9.90 -3.03 4.01
C HIS A 366 9.12 -4.28 3.58
N VAL A 367 8.30 -4.85 4.45
CA VAL A 367 7.46 -6.02 4.15
C VAL A 367 5.97 -5.70 4.29
N GLY A 368 5.14 -6.31 3.43
CA GLY A 368 3.68 -6.17 3.38
C GLY A 368 2.99 -7.46 2.97
N ILE A 369 1.71 -7.39 2.66
CA ILE A 369 0.86 -8.51 2.23
C ILE A 369 0.35 -8.23 0.82
N GLY A 370 0.53 -9.19 -0.11
CA GLY A 370 0.02 -9.14 -1.48
C GLY A 370 -0.37 -10.54 -1.93
N SER A 371 -1.58 -10.95 -1.60
CA SER A 371 -1.99 -12.36 -1.58
C SER A 371 -2.02 -13.05 -2.94
N ASP A 372 -2.32 -12.31 -3.99
CA ASP A 372 -2.58 -12.86 -5.33
C ASP A 372 -3.92 -13.66 -5.39
N PHE A 373 -4.84 -13.41 -4.43
CA PHE A 373 -6.15 -14.04 -4.41
C PHE A 373 -6.94 -13.73 -5.70
N ASP A 374 -7.74 -14.68 -6.13
CA ASP A 374 -8.47 -14.72 -7.40
C ASP A 374 -7.59 -14.82 -8.66
N GLY A 375 -6.25 -14.67 -8.54
CA GLY A 375 -5.25 -14.91 -9.58
C GLY A 375 -4.59 -16.29 -9.48
N ILE A 376 -4.75 -16.98 -8.37
CA ILE A 376 -4.17 -18.30 -8.08
C ILE A 376 -5.24 -19.37 -8.00
N GLY A 377 -4.89 -20.60 -8.40
CA GLY A 377 -5.83 -21.74 -8.39
C GLY A 377 -5.89 -22.48 -7.04
N ASP A 378 -4.77 -22.48 -6.30
CA ASP A 378 -4.62 -23.11 -5.00
C ASP A 378 -4.10 -22.10 -3.98
N THR A 379 -4.29 -22.38 -2.69
CA THR A 379 -3.92 -21.50 -1.58
C THR A 379 -3.14 -22.26 -0.50
N PRO A 380 -2.32 -21.58 0.32
CA PRO A 380 -1.67 -22.22 1.46
C PRO A 380 -2.68 -22.63 2.51
N LYS A 381 -2.45 -23.79 3.15
CA LYS A 381 -3.30 -24.24 4.25
C LYS A 381 -3.34 -23.21 5.38
N GLY A 382 -4.55 -22.81 5.77
CA GLY A 382 -4.81 -21.79 6.78
C GLY A 382 -4.84 -20.35 6.24
N LEU A 383 -4.67 -20.19 4.91
CA LEU A 383 -4.81 -18.92 4.17
C LEU A 383 -5.65 -19.15 2.90
N GLU A 384 -6.79 -19.84 3.05
CA GLU A 384 -7.61 -20.31 1.93
C GLU A 384 -8.32 -19.17 1.17
N ASP A 385 -8.54 -18.03 1.83
CA ASP A 385 -9.20 -16.86 1.25
C ASP A 385 -8.95 -15.59 2.07
N VAL A 386 -9.51 -14.46 1.65
CA VAL A 386 -9.33 -13.16 2.31
C VAL A 386 -9.81 -13.10 3.76
N SER A 387 -10.59 -14.06 4.27
CA SER A 387 -10.99 -14.12 5.68
C SER A 387 -9.86 -14.58 6.61
N LYS A 388 -8.77 -15.11 6.06
CA LYS A 388 -7.71 -15.81 6.81
C LYS A 388 -6.50 -14.91 7.16
N TYR A 389 -6.45 -13.67 6.76
CA TYR A 389 -5.36 -12.76 7.15
C TYR A 389 -5.07 -12.74 8.66
N PRO A 390 -6.09 -12.81 9.58
CA PRO A 390 -5.84 -12.88 11.00
C PRO A 390 -4.93 -14.05 11.42
N ALA A 391 -4.96 -15.18 10.71
CA ALA A 391 -4.12 -16.33 11.00
C ALA A 391 -2.62 -16.03 10.78
N LEU A 392 -2.27 -15.32 9.70
CA LEU A 392 -0.89 -14.88 9.45
C LEU A 392 -0.41 -13.90 10.53
N ILE A 393 -1.26 -12.95 10.92
CA ILE A 393 -0.91 -11.97 11.95
C ILE A 393 -0.74 -12.64 13.32
N ALA A 394 -1.59 -13.63 13.64
CA ALA A 394 -1.48 -14.42 14.85
C ALA A 394 -0.18 -15.23 14.89
N GLU A 395 0.21 -15.83 13.77
CA GLU A 395 1.46 -16.58 13.66
C GLU A 395 2.69 -15.67 13.85
N LEU A 396 2.72 -14.50 13.21
CA LEU A 396 3.81 -13.53 13.38
C LEU A 396 3.87 -12.96 14.81
N TYR A 397 2.71 -12.77 15.45
CA TYR A 397 2.65 -12.39 16.86
C TYR A 397 3.27 -13.45 17.78
N LYS A 398 3.00 -14.74 17.55
CA LYS A 398 3.66 -15.85 18.25
C LYS A 398 5.17 -15.82 18.08
N ARG A 399 5.68 -15.41 16.90
CA ARG A 399 7.11 -15.26 16.59
C ARG A 399 7.75 -14.03 17.22
N GLY A 400 6.97 -13.21 17.95
CA GLY A 400 7.47 -12.05 18.70
C GLY A 400 7.41 -10.72 17.95
N TRP A 401 6.68 -10.64 16.84
CA TRP A 401 6.38 -9.36 16.21
C TRP A 401 5.51 -8.52 17.14
N ASN A 402 5.90 -7.27 17.36
CA ASN A 402 5.13 -6.35 18.18
C ASN A 402 4.01 -5.66 17.39
N LYS A 403 3.11 -4.98 18.10
CA LYS A 403 1.92 -4.33 17.50
C LYS A 403 2.24 -3.28 16.41
N TYR A 404 3.38 -2.60 16.52
CA TYR A 404 3.78 -1.56 15.56
C TYR A 404 4.36 -2.19 14.29
N GLU A 405 5.16 -3.25 14.45
CA GLU A 405 5.70 -4.02 13.34
C GLU A 405 4.58 -4.70 12.55
N LEU A 406 3.59 -5.28 13.26
CA LEU A 406 2.41 -5.88 12.62
C LEU A 406 1.52 -4.83 11.93
N ALA A 407 1.33 -3.65 12.54
CA ALA A 407 0.63 -2.55 11.87
C ALA A 407 1.40 -2.02 10.65
N GLY A 408 2.74 -2.09 10.66
CA GLY A 408 3.57 -1.85 9.50
C GLY A 408 3.27 -2.83 8.37
N LEU A 409 3.36 -4.12 8.67
CA LEU A 409 3.10 -5.23 7.73
C LEU A 409 1.70 -5.16 7.11
N THR A 410 0.67 -4.88 7.93
CA THR A 410 -0.72 -4.89 7.46
C THR A 410 -1.05 -3.72 6.52
N GLY A 411 -0.32 -2.59 6.58
CA GLY A 411 -0.62 -1.50 5.66
C GLY A 411 0.25 -0.25 5.80
N ALA A 412 0.80 0.07 6.98
CA ALA A 412 1.51 1.34 7.16
C ALA A 412 2.81 1.40 6.33
N ASN A 413 3.47 0.27 6.09
CA ASN A 413 4.66 0.19 5.23
C ASN A 413 4.32 0.54 3.77
N PHE A 414 3.22 -0.01 3.25
CA PHE A 414 2.71 0.33 1.93
C PHE A 414 2.32 1.82 1.84
N LEU A 415 1.58 2.33 2.82
CA LEU A 415 1.17 3.75 2.82
C LEU A 415 2.37 4.69 2.80
N ARG A 416 3.43 4.41 3.55
CA ARG A 416 4.69 5.17 3.52
C ARG A 416 5.30 5.22 2.12
N VAL A 417 5.36 4.08 1.44
CA VAL A 417 5.89 3.97 0.07
C VAL A 417 5.01 4.73 -0.92
N PHE A 418 3.70 4.61 -0.81
CA PHE A 418 2.76 5.32 -1.67
C PHE A 418 2.85 6.84 -1.48
N GLU A 419 2.87 7.34 -0.24
CA GLU A 419 3.11 8.77 0.06
C GLU A 419 4.47 9.24 -0.47
N GLY A 420 5.49 8.39 -0.41
CA GLY A 420 6.81 8.66 -0.97
C GLY A 420 6.75 8.89 -2.48
N ALA A 421 6.03 8.04 -3.20
CA ALA A 421 5.85 8.18 -4.64
C ALA A 421 5.04 9.43 -5.01
N GLU A 422 3.97 9.73 -4.27
CA GLU A 422 3.19 10.96 -4.45
C GLU A 422 4.03 12.22 -4.20
N ARG A 423 4.90 12.21 -3.19
CA ARG A 423 5.80 13.33 -2.88
C ARG A 423 6.78 13.55 -4.03
N VAL A 424 7.45 12.49 -4.50
CA VAL A 424 8.39 12.57 -5.62
C VAL A 424 7.70 13.11 -6.88
N ALA A 425 6.47 12.65 -7.16
CA ALA A 425 5.71 13.14 -8.30
C ALA A 425 5.42 14.65 -8.19
N ARG A 426 4.99 15.13 -7.03
CA ARG A 426 4.79 16.57 -6.77
C ARG A 426 6.08 17.37 -7.00
N ASP A 427 7.21 16.92 -6.47
CA ASP A 427 8.50 17.60 -6.61
C ASP A 427 8.95 17.67 -8.08
N ILE A 428 8.79 16.56 -8.83
CA ILE A 428 9.09 16.52 -10.27
C ILE A 428 8.18 17.48 -11.05
N GLN A 429 6.89 17.53 -10.75
CA GLN A 429 5.93 18.41 -11.43
C GLN A 429 6.18 19.89 -11.11
N ILE A 430 6.46 20.22 -9.84
CA ILE A 430 6.80 21.58 -9.41
C ILE A 430 8.11 22.05 -10.07
N SER A 431 9.06 21.16 -10.32
CA SER A 431 10.29 21.49 -11.06
C SER A 431 10.07 21.82 -12.54
N GLY A 432 8.83 21.73 -13.03
CA GLY A 432 8.46 22.02 -14.41
C GLY A 432 8.79 20.89 -15.40
N ARG A 433 9.10 19.67 -14.92
CA ARG A 433 9.36 18.52 -15.79
C ARG A 433 8.13 18.22 -16.64
N ARG A 434 8.27 18.29 -17.95
CA ARG A 434 7.23 17.96 -18.92
C ARG A 434 7.02 16.45 -19.02
N PRO A 435 5.84 16.00 -19.53
CA PRO A 435 5.61 14.60 -19.89
C PRO A 435 6.72 14.07 -20.80
N ASN A 436 7.05 12.79 -20.65
CA ASN A 436 7.97 12.12 -21.55
C ASN A 436 7.23 11.77 -22.87
N PHE A 437 7.80 12.15 -24.01
CA PHE A 437 7.24 11.93 -25.34
C PHE A 437 8.04 10.89 -26.15
N ASP A 438 8.91 10.11 -25.50
CA ASP A 438 9.64 9.05 -26.17
C ASP A 438 8.68 8.04 -26.81
N LEU A 439 9.04 7.63 -28.01
CA LEU A 439 8.28 6.66 -28.81
C LEU A 439 9.02 5.33 -28.89
N TYR A 440 8.26 4.25 -28.94
CA TYR A 440 8.84 2.95 -29.20
C TYR A 440 9.37 2.92 -30.66
N LYS A 441 10.70 2.77 -30.80
CA LYS A 441 11.39 2.95 -32.08
C LYS A 441 10.97 1.97 -33.18
N LYS A 442 10.33 0.86 -32.82
CA LYS A 442 9.89 -0.16 -33.77
C LYS A 442 8.43 -0.02 -34.21
N ARG A 443 7.75 1.03 -33.79
CA ARG A 443 6.38 1.33 -34.22
C ARG A 443 6.38 1.78 -35.69
N PRO A 444 5.65 1.10 -36.60
CA PRO A 444 5.64 1.43 -38.00
C PRO A 444 4.66 2.56 -38.38
N ASP A 445 3.84 3.00 -37.43
CA ASP A 445 2.76 3.99 -37.62
C ASP A 445 3.18 5.44 -37.28
N LEU A 446 4.44 5.63 -36.89
CA LEU A 446 5.00 6.94 -36.53
C LEU A 446 6.31 7.21 -37.23
#